data_a019806ec8f64a6e03c6fddcb1c50407
#
_entry.id   a019806ec8f64a6e03c6fddcb1c50407
#
_cell.length_a   1.000
_cell.length_b   1.000
_cell.length_c   1.000
_cell.angle_alpha   90.00
_cell.angle_beta   90.00
_cell.angle_gamma   90.00
#
_symmetry.space_group_name_H-M   'P 1'
#
loop_
_entity.id
_entity.type
_entity.pdbx_description
1 polymer ?
#
loop_
_entity_poly.entity_id
_entity_poly.type
_entity_poly.pdbx_seq_one_letter_code
_entity_poly.pdbx_strand_id
1 'polypeptide(L)'
;MTWQVHLIEAAEKELALLPADLKARFLRVAELLEAFGPQKVGLPHVRPLASKLWEMRMSGKDGIARAVYVAAKGQRLVVLHVFVKKTQATPRRAIETALARLKELEL
;
A
#
# COMPACT_ATOMS: atom_id res chain seq x y z
N MET A 1 -11.94 -3.42 17.76
CA MET A 1 -11.16 -2.25 17.34
C MET A 1 -10.84 -2.33 15.87
N THR A 2 -10.88 -1.20 15.18
CA THR A 2 -10.65 -1.17 13.76
C THR A 2 -9.24 -0.70 13.44
N TRP A 3 -8.73 -1.17 12.32
CA TRP A 3 -7.47 -0.70 11.79
C TRP A 3 -7.69 0.62 11.05
N GLN A 4 -6.66 1.43 10.96
CA GLN A 4 -6.72 2.70 10.22
C GLN A 4 -5.61 2.74 9.19
N VAL A 5 -5.97 3.12 7.96
CA VAL A 5 -5.00 3.27 6.87
C VAL A 5 -4.65 4.74 6.74
N HIS A 6 -3.37 5.04 6.89
CA HIS A 6 -2.84 6.39 6.77
C HIS A 6 -1.82 6.42 5.64
N LEU A 7 -1.79 7.51 4.89
CA LEU A 7 -0.78 7.72 3.87
C LEU A 7 0.15 8.85 4.32
N ILE A 8 1.44 8.64 4.14
CA ILE A 8 2.38 9.76 4.30
C ILE A 8 2.16 10.74 3.15
N GLU A 9 2.61 11.96 3.29
CA GLU A 9 2.37 13.01 2.29
C GLU A 9 2.81 12.59 0.89
N ALA A 10 4.00 12.01 0.76
CA ALA A 10 4.52 11.57 -0.53
C ALA A 10 3.60 10.52 -1.17
N ALA A 11 3.07 9.59 -0.35
CA ALA A 11 2.17 8.55 -0.84
C ALA A 11 0.81 9.14 -1.24
N GLU A 12 0.32 10.14 -0.52
CA GLU A 12 -0.93 10.82 -0.91
C GLU A 12 -0.81 11.46 -2.28
N LYS A 13 0.31 12.11 -2.55
CA LYS A 13 0.55 12.73 -3.84
C LYS A 13 0.63 11.69 -4.95
N GLU A 14 1.27 10.57 -4.67
CA GLU A 14 1.37 9.47 -5.63
C GLU A 14 0.00 8.86 -5.92
N LEU A 15 -0.81 8.66 -4.89
CA LEU A 15 -2.17 8.14 -5.05
C LEU A 15 -3.01 9.08 -5.92
N ALA A 16 -2.87 10.38 -5.71
CA ALA A 16 -3.63 11.38 -6.48
C ALA A 16 -3.34 11.31 -7.98
N LEU A 17 -2.17 10.82 -8.37
CA LEU A 17 -1.76 10.70 -9.76
C LEU A 17 -2.24 9.42 -10.45
N LEU A 18 -2.82 8.48 -9.70
CA LEU A 18 -3.31 7.25 -10.30
C LEU A 18 -4.56 7.49 -11.14
N PRO A 19 -4.80 6.65 -12.16
CA PRO A 19 -6.08 6.63 -12.86
C PRO A 19 -7.23 6.39 -11.88
N ALA A 20 -8.40 6.91 -12.22
CA ALA A 20 -9.57 6.87 -11.32
C ALA A 20 -9.94 5.45 -10.88
N ASP A 21 -9.86 4.47 -11.79
CA ASP A 21 -10.19 3.09 -11.46
C ASP A 21 -9.21 2.49 -10.45
N LEU A 22 -7.93 2.84 -10.54
CA LEU A 22 -6.93 2.36 -9.59
C LEU A 22 -7.08 3.04 -8.22
N LYS A 23 -7.46 4.33 -8.21
CA LYS A 23 -7.79 5.00 -6.93
C LYS A 23 -8.96 4.31 -6.24
N ALA A 24 -9.99 3.97 -7.01
CA ALA A 24 -11.17 3.30 -6.46
C ALA A 24 -10.78 1.93 -5.88
N ARG A 25 -9.90 1.20 -6.57
CA ARG A 25 -9.41 -0.08 -6.08
C ARG A 25 -8.60 0.09 -4.79
N PHE A 26 -7.77 1.13 -4.71
CA PHE A 26 -7.04 1.41 -3.48
C PHE A 26 -8.01 1.62 -2.31
N LEU A 27 -9.03 2.44 -2.51
CA LEU A 27 -10.01 2.71 -1.46
C LEU A 27 -10.71 1.43 -1.02
N ARG A 28 -11.05 0.56 -1.97
CA ARG A 28 -11.70 -0.71 -1.66
C ARG A 28 -10.80 -1.61 -0.82
N VAL A 29 -9.54 -1.75 -1.18
CA VAL A 29 -8.60 -2.57 -0.41
C VAL A 29 -8.35 -1.96 0.95
N ALA A 30 -8.23 -0.62 1.03
CA ALA A 30 -8.06 0.07 2.30
C ALA A 30 -9.26 -0.18 3.23
N GLU A 31 -10.48 -0.14 2.71
CA GLU A 31 -11.68 -0.45 3.50
C GLU A 31 -11.65 -1.88 4.05
N LEU A 32 -11.23 -2.83 3.22
CA LEU A 32 -11.11 -4.22 3.66
C LEU A 32 -10.06 -4.36 4.78
N LEU A 33 -8.94 -3.68 4.64
CA LEU A 33 -7.90 -3.70 5.66
C LEU A 33 -8.37 -3.07 6.95
N GLU A 34 -9.12 -1.99 6.88
CA GLU A 34 -9.66 -1.34 8.08
C GLU A 34 -10.68 -2.20 8.79
N ALA A 35 -11.51 -2.91 8.02
CA ALA A 35 -12.55 -3.76 8.58
C ALA A 35 -12.00 -5.06 9.19
N PHE A 36 -11.03 -5.69 8.52
CA PHE A 36 -10.61 -7.06 8.87
C PHE A 36 -9.16 -7.17 9.31
N GLY A 37 -8.34 -6.16 9.07
CA GLY A 37 -6.93 -6.18 9.41
C GLY A 37 -6.07 -6.90 8.36
N PRO A 38 -4.76 -6.65 8.35
CA PRO A 38 -3.87 -7.17 7.31
C PRO A 38 -3.72 -8.69 7.32
N GLN A 39 -3.90 -9.32 8.48
CA GLN A 39 -3.75 -10.77 8.56
C GLN A 39 -4.92 -11.55 7.99
N LYS A 40 -6.12 -10.95 8.00
CA LYS A 40 -7.32 -11.60 7.48
C LYS A 40 -7.56 -11.29 6.00
N VAL A 41 -7.06 -10.15 5.54
CA VAL A 41 -7.14 -9.80 4.12
C VAL A 41 -5.89 -10.38 3.46
N GLY A 42 -6.05 -11.36 2.66
CA GLY A 42 -4.93 -11.99 1.98
C GLY A 42 -4.96 -11.73 0.49
N LEU A 43 -4.34 -12.62 -0.27
CA LEU A 43 -4.42 -12.59 -1.71
C LEU A 43 -5.88 -12.66 -2.15
N PRO A 44 -6.24 -12.00 -3.23
CA PRO A 44 -5.38 -11.26 -4.16
C PRO A 44 -5.12 -9.81 -3.78
N HIS A 45 -5.58 -9.35 -2.63
CA HIS A 45 -5.56 -7.93 -2.27
C HIS A 45 -4.25 -7.46 -1.63
N VAL A 46 -3.68 -8.26 -0.75
CA VAL A 46 -2.45 -7.89 -0.05
C VAL A 46 -1.52 -9.09 0.05
N ARG A 47 -0.23 -8.82 0.18
CA ARG A 47 0.76 -9.86 0.46
C ARG A 47 1.98 -9.26 1.15
N PRO A 48 2.74 -10.08 1.92
CA PRO A 48 4.01 -9.61 2.46
C PRO A 48 5.00 -9.41 1.33
N LEU A 49 5.89 -8.45 1.50
CA LEU A 49 6.85 -8.08 0.47
C LEU A 49 8.28 -8.41 0.92
N ALA A 50 8.91 -7.56 1.67
CA ALA A 50 10.26 -7.75 2.16
C ALA A 50 10.40 -7.07 3.50
N SER A 51 11.17 -7.66 4.42
CA SER A 51 11.34 -7.10 5.75
C SER A 51 9.97 -6.92 6.42
N LYS A 52 9.63 -5.71 6.88
CA LYS A 52 8.34 -5.39 7.48
C LYS A 52 7.31 -4.92 6.48
N LEU A 53 7.68 -4.84 5.22
CA LEU A 53 6.84 -4.24 4.19
C LEU A 53 5.79 -5.22 3.68
N TRP A 54 4.61 -4.67 3.42
CA TRP A 54 3.49 -5.37 2.78
C TRP A 54 3.08 -4.56 1.58
N GLU A 55 2.41 -5.19 0.64
CA GLU A 55 1.87 -4.45 -0.50
C GLU A 55 0.38 -4.70 -0.68
N MET A 56 -0.32 -3.62 -1.02
CA MET A 56 -1.69 -3.69 -1.53
C MET A 56 -1.61 -3.82 -3.04
N ARG A 57 -2.46 -4.66 -3.59
CA ARG A 57 -2.46 -4.96 -5.02
C ARG A 57 -3.72 -4.39 -5.64
N MET A 58 -3.56 -3.47 -6.58
CA MET A 58 -4.67 -2.87 -7.30
C MET A 58 -4.54 -3.20 -8.77
N SER A 59 -5.60 -3.77 -9.34
CA SER A 59 -5.67 -4.04 -10.77
C SER A 59 -6.88 -3.33 -11.34
N GLY A 60 -6.67 -2.56 -12.37
CA GLY A 60 -7.73 -1.82 -13.01
C GLY A 60 -7.79 -2.10 -14.51
N LYS A 61 -8.67 -1.41 -15.17
CA LYS A 61 -8.90 -1.55 -16.61
C LYS A 61 -7.64 -1.20 -17.40
N ASP A 62 -6.94 -0.16 -16.97
CA ASP A 62 -5.82 0.40 -17.73
C ASP A 62 -4.46 0.21 -17.05
N GLY A 63 -4.37 -0.70 -16.09
CA GLY A 63 -3.07 -0.93 -15.50
C GLY A 63 -3.11 -1.63 -14.16
N ILE A 64 -1.94 -1.75 -13.58
CA ILE A 64 -1.69 -2.39 -12.30
C ILE A 64 -0.97 -1.37 -11.41
N ALA A 65 -1.38 -1.27 -10.16
CA ALA A 65 -0.69 -0.43 -9.20
C ALA A 65 -0.42 -1.20 -7.92
N ARG A 66 0.51 -0.69 -7.13
CA ARG A 66 0.85 -1.25 -5.83
C ARG A 66 1.00 -0.12 -4.82
N ALA A 67 0.62 -0.42 -3.58
CA ALA A 67 0.85 0.50 -2.46
C ALA A 67 1.60 -0.27 -1.39
N VAL A 68 2.78 0.19 -1.05
CA VAL A 68 3.63 -0.46 -0.03
C VAL A 68 3.36 0.16 1.31
N TYR A 69 3.10 -0.67 2.32
CA TYR A 69 2.75 -0.19 3.66
C TYR A 69 3.42 -1.04 4.75
N VAL A 70 3.40 -0.49 5.97
CA VAL A 70 3.86 -1.20 7.18
C VAL A 70 2.77 -1.10 8.25
N ALA A 71 2.77 -2.05 9.17
CA ALA A 71 1.92 -1.98 10.36
C ALA A 71 2.66 -1.19 11.46
N ALA A 72 1.95 -0.30 12.12
CA ALA A 72 2.48 0.52 13.20
C ALA A 72 1.63 0.32 14.45
N LYS A 73 2.11 0.82 15.57
CA LYS A 73 1.40 0.73 16.85
C LYS A 73 0.03 1.39 16.75
N GLY A 74 -0.93 0.89 17.52
CA GLY A 74 -2.29 1.43 17.53
C GLY A 74 -3.13 0.99 16.36
N GLN A 75 -2.83 -0.16 15.80
CA GLN A 75 -3.58 -0.71 14.65
C GLN A 75 -3.62 0.26 13.46
N ARG A 76 -2.47 0.86 13.16
CA ARG A 76 -2.32 1.74 12.01
C ARG A 76 -1.54 1.04 10.91
N LEU A 77 -2.00 1.24 9.69
CA LEU A 77 -1.28 0.79 8.50
C LEU A 77 -0.82 2.04 7.77
N VAL A 78 0.49 2.21 7.66
CA VAL A 78 1.06 3.43 7.10
C VAL A 78 1.55 3.15 5.68
N VAL A 79 0.92 3.79 4.71
CA VAL A 79 1.27 3.64 3.30
C VAL A 79 2.45 4.55 2.98
N LEU A 80 3.53 3.94 2.49
CA LEU A 80 4.80 4.61 2.25
C LEU A 80 5.03 4.99 0.80
N HIS A 81 4.49 4.21 -0.14
CA HIS A 81 4.77 4.43 -1.56
C HIS A 81 3.66 3.84 -2.42
N VAL A 82 3.17 4.62 -3.37
CA VAL A 82 2.13 4.19 -4.31
C VAL A 82 2.68 4.39 -5.72
N PHE A 83 2.57 3.37 -6.56
CA PHE A 83 3.14 3.43 -7.91
C PHE A 83 2.40 2.54 -8.88
N VAL A 84 2.47 2.89 -10.16
CA VAL A 84 1.98 2.06 -11.25
C VAL A 84 3.10 1.14 -11.68
N LYS A 85 2.79 -0.12 -11.94
CA LYS A 85 3.82 -1.08 -12.36
C LYS A 85 3.43 -1.71 -13.69
N LYS A 86 4.45 -2.14 -14.42
CA LYS A 86 4.27 -2.73 -15.74
C LYS A 86 4.55 -4.23 -15.77
N THR A 87 5.11 -4.77 -14.69
CA THR A 87 5.46 -6.18 -14.59
C THR A 87 4.82 -6.78 -13.35
N GLN A 88 4.80 -8.11 -13.26
CA GLN A 88 4.21 -8.79 -12.10
C GLN A 88 5.03 -8.63 -10.84
N ALA A 89 6.35 -8.60 -10.97
CA ALA A 89 7.23 -8.45 -9.81
C ALA A 89 7.27 -7.00 -9.33
N THR A 90 7.33 -6.80 -8.02
CA THR A 90 7.52 -5.48 -7.44
C THR A 90 8.95 -5.03 -7.69
N PRO A 91 9.16 -3.86 -8.33
CA PRO A 91 10.52 -3.42 -8.63
C PRO A 91 11.33 -3.18 -7.36
N ARG A 92 12.60 -3.53 -7.43
CA ARG A 92 13.51 -3.31 -6.30
C ARG A 92 13.57 -1.84 -5.88
N ARG A 93 13.53 -0.93 -6.87
CA ARG A 93 13.53 0.50 -6.61
C ARG A 93 12.35 0.91 -5.73
N ALA A 94 11.18 0.32 -5.95
CA ALA A 94 10.00 0.63 -5.16
C ALA A 94 10.18 0.20 -3.70
N ILE A 95 10.79 -0.97 -3.49
CA ILE A 95 11.09 -1.45 -2.15
C ILE A 95 12.10 -0.52 -1.46
N GLU A 96 13.13 -0.11 -2.18
CA GLU A 96 14.14 0.82 -1.66
C GLU A 96 13.53 2.17 -1.30
N THR A 97 12.65 2.69 -2.14
CA THR A 97 11.95 3.94 -1.86
C THR A 97 11.11 3.83 -0.58
N ALA A 98 10.36 2.74 -0.45
CA ALA A 98 9.54 2.52 0.74
C ALA A 98 10.40 2.41 2.00
N LEU A 99 11.51 1.67 1.94
CA LEU A 99 12.41 1.53 3.08
C LEU A 99 13.04 2.85 3.48
N ALA A 100 13.44 3.67 2.50
CA ALA A 100 14.01 4.98 2.78
C ALA A 100 13.00 5.88 3.48
N ARG A 101 11.75 5.86 3.02
CA ARG A 101 10.68 6.66 3.63
C ARG A 101 10.35 6.15 5.03
N LEU A 102 10.33 4.84 5.22
CA LEU A 102 10.11 4.25 6.54
C LEU A 102 11.16 4.69 7.54
N LYS A 103 12.40 4.78 7.09
CA LYS A 103 13.52 5.17 7.94
C LYS A 103 13.37 6.58 8.49
N GLU A 104 12.69 7.46 7.76
CA GLU A 104 12.46 8.84 8.19
C GLU A 104 11.31 8.97 9.17
N LEU A 105 10.53 7.91 9.36
CA LEU A 105 9.40 7.92 10.28
C LEU A 105 9.82 7.37 11.64
N GLU A 106 9.25 7.95 12.69
CA GLU A 106 9.46 7.46 14.05
C GLU A 106 8.28 6.56 14.45
N LEU A 107 8.31 5.36 13.92
CA LEU A 107 7.22 4.39 14.18
C LEU A 107 7.55 3.41 15.29
#